data_5df2ff1c9f8525ffcce8bbc359fa8ab4
#
_entry.id   5df2ff1c9f8525ffcce8bbc359fa8ab4
#
_cell.length_a   1.000
_cell.length_b   1.000
_cell.length_c   1.000
_cell.angle_alpha   90.00
_cell.angle_beta   90.00
_cell.angle_gamma   90.00
#
_symmetry.space_group_name_H-M   'P 1'
#
loop_
_entity.id
_entity.type
_entity.pdbx_description
1 polymer ?
#
loop_
_entity_poly.entity_id
_entity_poly.type
_entity_poly.pdbx_seq_one_letter_code
_entity_poly.pdbx_strand_id
1 'polypeptide(L)'
;MIKPTKHKDDSAEVYVVSLKSKSEKPNLDGDRLNIFLLILLYIIQGFPIGVSTALPLILQSKETITYEDQAAFSIALWPYSIKLLWAPIIDALYINSIGRRKSWLLPLQILMGVTFIYMANNMDDWLPEVGKPNLKMIVRMIFAVNFLSATQDIAVDGWSLSVLKKKNVSYASMCPSIGVPIGMFIGSVCFTLLVSEHFSVKYLGAIIGTGGVITMKSFFNIWAIIILLLTLFIGLFKKEKYTKEDGHEKISVFQNYKLLWEILKLPRIKVLALALLTIKIGFTATETVTNLKLVDAGVPKDDIMIINSVMYVIKFFFPMFICKYITSSTPMSYHLKMTPVRLIWGIVFAVLVYYTPSLIYKKEEFVTIPYYYYIILGLVSTISEMLSLFLMLTLLAFFCKISDPHFGGTYMTLYNTFYFLGWLIPNTFVLKLIDILTLNECSNDAQNTCYTKDLKSQCQANGGSCEIYVDGYYISMFICTTLGFIWYFSFRNILKKYQLVDLYHWMVHGKQLSNEEVNEPCIISSQ
;
A
#
# COMPACT_ATOMS: atom_id res chain seq x y z
N MET A 1 -5.06 -0.51 47.33
CA MET A 1 -6.38 -0.19 47.94
C MET A 1 -7.29 0.32 46.86
N ILE A 2 -8.27 -0.48 46.44
CA ILE A 2 -9.24 -0.17 45.37
C ILE A 2 -10.57 0.04 46.07
N LYS A 3 -11.16 1.23 45.93
CA LYS A 3 -12.53 1.51 46.42
C LYS A 3 -13.53 1.07 45.36
N PRO A 4 -14.55 0.24 45.66
CA PRO A 4 -15.64 -0.06 44.74
C PRO A 4 -16.67 1.06 44.75
N THR A 5 -17.03 1.59 43.61
CA THR A 5 -18.20 2.46 43.42
C THR A 5 -19.42 1.59 43.11
N LYS A 6 -20.41 1.61 44.00
CA LYS A 6 -21.73 0.98 43.81
C LYS A 6 -22.60 1.86 42.93
N HIS A 7 -23.04 1.35 41.79
CA HIS A 7 -24.24 1.82 41.08
C HIS A 7 -25.35 0.79 41.29
N LYS A 8 -26.42 1.19 41.91
CA LYS A 8 -27.65 0.42 42.05
C LYS A 8 -28.49 0.61 40.80
N ASP A 9 -28.69 -0.47 40.04
CA ASP A 9 -29.85 -0.68 39.20
C ASP A 9 -30.24 -2.16 39.33
N ASP A 10 -31.49 -2.39 39.63
CA ASP A 10 -32.08 -3.70 39.91
C ASP A 10 -32.09 -4.58 38.68
N SER A 11 -31.41 -5.67 38.75
CA SER A 11 -31.35 -6.92 38.00
C SER A 11 -29.98 -7.22 37.40
N ALA A 12 -29.27 -8.13 38.06
CA ALA A 12 -27.95 -8.69 37.74
C ALA A 12 -26.75 -7.75 38.04
N GLU A 13 -26.08 -8.01 39.16
CA GLU A 13 -24.76 -7.42 39.47
C GLU A 13 -23.73 -7.92 38.43
N VAL A 14 -23.51 -7.14 37.39
CA VAL A 14 -22.36 -7.32 36.48
C VAL A 14 -21.17 -6.63 37.14
N TYR A 15 -20.30 -7.40 37.76
CA TYR A 15 -18.98 -6.91 38.18
C TYR A 15 -18.15 -6.58 36.93
N VAL A 16 -18.16 -5.33 36.51
CA VAL A 16 -17.22 -4.80 35.54
C VAL A 16 -15.86 -4.67 36.25
N VAL A 17 -15.08 -5.74 36.23
CA VAL A 17 -13.66 -5.68 36.54
C VAL A 17 -12.98 -4.87 35.45
N SER A 18 -12.86 -3.58 35.67
CA SER A 18 -12.01 -2.71 34.83
C SER A 18 -10.55 -3.12 35.07
N LEU A 19 -10.11 -4.15 34.35
CA LEU A 19 -8.70 -4.40 34.15
C LEU A 19 -8.17 -3.25 33.29
N LYS A 20 -7.80 -2.13 33.93
CA LYS A 20 -6.84 -1.20 33.37
C LYS A 20 -5.56 -1.99 33.16
N SER A 21 -5.44 -2.65 32.01
CA SER A 21 -4.15 -3.08 31.49
C SER A 21 -3.28 -1.82 31.48
N LYS A 22 -2.36 -1.69 32.43
CA LYS A 22 -1.27 -0.73 32.34
C LYS A 22 -0.60 -1.04 31.00
N SER A 23 -0.74 -0.16 30.04
CA SER A 23 0.04 -0.20 28.81
C SER A 23 1.51 -0.16 29.25
N GLU A 24 2.13 -1.31 29.31
CA GLU A 24 3.57 -1.40 29.57
C GLU A 24 4.26 -0.61 28.46
N LYS A 25 5.20 0.27 28.88
CA LYS A 25 6.00 1.01 27.90
C LYS A 25 6.69 0.02 26.97
N PRO A 26 6.68 0.25 25.64
CA PRO A 26 7.33 -0.64 24.70
C PRO A 26 8.82 -0.75 25.06
N ASN A 27 9.28 -1.97 25.28
CA ASN A 27 10.69 -2.27 25.48
C ASN A 27 11.14 -3.14 24.31
N LEU A 28 12.01 -2.58 23.48
CA LEU A 28 12.54 -3.23 22.26
C LEU A 28 13.64 -4.25 22.56
N ASP A 29 14.05 -4.42 23.83
CA ASP A 29 15.10 -5.36 24.17
C ASP A 29 14.71 -6.80 23.84
N GLY A 30 15.54 -7.42 22.98
CA GLY A 30 15.33 -8.75 22.41
C GLY A 30 14.49 -8.80 21.14
N ASP A 31 13.82 -7.71 20.72
CA ASP A 31 13.06 -7.64 19.46
C ASP A 31 13.74 -6.81 18.37
N ARG A 32 14.83 -6.09 18.66
CA ARG A 32 15.54 -5.24 17.70
C ARG A 32 15.98 -6.01 16.45
N LEU A 33 16.57 -7.19 16.64
CA LEU A 33 16.97 -8.05 15.53
C LEU A 33 15.76 -8.55 14.71
N ASN A 34 14.65 -8.85 15.37
CA ASN A 34 13.42 -9.28 14.71
C ASN A 34 12.84 -8.17 13.82
N ILE A 35 12.77 -6.94 14.35
CA ILE A 35 12.31 -5.77 13.61
C ILE A 35 13.23 -5.50 12.40
N PHE A 36 14.55 -5.55 12.60
CA PHE A 36 15.52 -5.36 11.50
C PHE A 36 15.34 -6.43 10.39
N LEU A 37 15.20 -7.71 10.77
CA LEU A 37 14.96 -8.79 9.80
C LEU A 37 13.62 -8.62 9.07
N LEU A 38 12.57 -8.20 9.77
CA LEU A 38 11.27 -7.91 9.13
C LEU A 38 11.41 -6.77 8.12
N ILE A 39 12.12 -5.68 8.45
CA ILE A 39 12.36 -4.57 7.52
C ILE A 39 13.11 -5.08 6.28
N LEU A 40 14.16 -5.90 6.44
CA LEU A 40 14.89 -6.49 5.29
C LEU A 40 13.97 -7.35 4.41
N LEU A 41 13.09 -8.15 5.00
CA LEU A 41 12.12 -8.95 4.25
C LEU A 41 11.13 -8.09 3.45
N TYR A 42 10.69 -6.99 4.03
CA TYR A 42 9.83 -6.04 3.32
C TYR A 42 10.57 -5.22 2.26
N ILE A 43 11.90 -4.99 2.41
CA ILE A 43 12.73 -4.42 1.32
C ILE A 43 12.75 -5.36 0.12
N ILE A 44 12.98 -6.67 0.36
CA ILE A 44 12.94 -7.69 -0.71
C ILE A 44 11.58 -7.70 -1.40
N GLN A 45 10.50 -7.53 -0.66
CA GLN A 45 9.14 -7.48 -1.19
C GLN A 45 8.87 -6.21 -2.02
N GLY A 46 9.36 -5.06 -1.58
CA GLY A 46 9.18 -3.80 -2.28
C GLY A 46 9.94 -3.70 -3.60
N PHE A 47 11.06 -4.41 -3.71
CA PHE A 47 11.94 -4.36 -4.88
C PHE A 47 11.24 -4.78 -6.20
N PRO A 48 10.54 -5.92 -6.30
CA PRO A 48 9.80 -6.29 -7.51
C PRO A 48 8.72 -5.28 -7.91
N ILE A 49 8.06 -4.68 -6.93
CA ILE A 49 7.06 -3.64 -7.18
C ILE A 49 7.74 -2.42 -7.83
N GLY A 50 8.90 -2.01 -7.30
CA GLY A 50 9.69 -0.92 -7.86
C GLY A 50 10.12 -1.19 -9.30
N VAL A 51 10.67 -2.38 -9.58
CA VAL A 51 11.05 -2.79 -10.95
C VAL A 51 9.84 -2.79 -11.88
N SER A 52 8.67 -3.26 -11.41
CA SER A 52 7.43 -3.27 -12.19
C SER A 52 6.96 -1.88 -12.60
N THR A 53 7.27 -0.85 -11.81
CA THR A 53 6.92 0.54 -12.12
C THR A 53 7.98 1.22 -13.00
N ALA A 54 9.24 0.83 -12.90
CA ALA A 54 10.35 1.42 -13.66
C ALA A 54 10.45 0.90 -15.10
N LEU A 55 10.23 -0.40 -15.30
CA LEU A 55 10.39 -1.02 -16.62
C LEU A 55 9.51 -0.41 -17.73
N PRO A 56 8.22 -0.12 -17.52
CA PRO A 56 7.41 0.58 -18.53
C PRO A 56 8.01 1.94 -18.93
N LEU A 57 8.58 2.69 -18.00
CA LEU A 57 9.19 3.99 -18.25
C LEU A 57 10.48 3.86 -19.08
N ILE A 58 11.34 2.89 -18.73
CA ILE A 58 12.58 2.59 -19.49
C ILE A 58 12.24 2.13 -20.91
N LEU A 59 11.18 1.33 -21.05
CA LEU A 59 10.74 0.84 -22.35
C LEU A 59 10.08 1.94 -23.19
N GLN A 60 9.35 2.88 -22.57
CA GLN A 60 8.74 4.01 -23.27
C GLN A 60 9.79 4.92 -23.94
N SER A 61 10.97 5.06 -23.34
CA SER A 61 12.05 5.85 -23.94
C SER A 61 12.60 5.27 -25.25
N LYS A 62 12.30 4.00 -25.55
CA LYS A 62 12.70 3.32 -26.80
C LYS A 62 11.69 3.47 -27.96
N GLU A 63 10.68 4.34 -27.86
CA GLU A 63 9.66 4.70 -28.88
C GLU A 63 8.89 3.52 -29.53
N THR A 64 9.12 2.28 -29.09
CA THR A 64 8.59 1.06 -29.71
C THR A 64 7.35 0.51 -29.00
N ILE A 65 6.86 1.17 -27.93
CA ILE A 65 5.82 0.65 -27.04
C ILE A 65 4.52 1.42 -27.18
N THR A 66 3.43 0.67 -27.37
CA THR A 66 2.08 1.20 -27.43
C THR A 66 1.45 1.34 -26.04
N TYR A 67 0.38 2.13 -25.91
CA TYR A 67 -0.41 2.19 -24.68
C TYR A 67 -1.00 0.83 -24.27
N GLU A 68 -1.29 -0.05 -25.24
CA GLU A 68 -1.76 -1.41 -24.98
C GLU A 68 -0.68 -2.25 -24.30
N ASP A 69 0.57 -2.10 -24.72
CA ASP A 69 1.72 -2.75 -24.09
C ASP A 69 1.93 -2.28 -22.64
N GLN A 70 1.73 -0.99 -22.37
CA GLN A 70 1.79 -0.45 -21.00
C GLN A 70 0.68 -1.02 -20.11
N ALA A 71 -0.52 -1.24 -20.65
CA ALA A 71 -1.62 -1.88 -19.92
C ALA A 71 -1.27 -3.31 -19.50
N ALA A 72 -0.47 -4.05 -20.30
CA ALA A 72 -0.01 -5.39 -19.95
C ALA A 72 0.88 -5.40 -18.69
N PHE A 73 1.68 -4.35 -18.43
CA PHE A 73 2.48 -4.26 -17.21
C PHE A 73 1.62 -4.08 -15.94
N SER A 74 0.43 -3.50 -16.05
CA SER A 74 -0.47 -3.38 -14.91
C SER A 74 -0.94 -4.73 -14.39
N ILE A 75 -1.05 -5.73 -15.29
CA ILE A 75 -1.43 -7.11 -14.94
C ILE A 75 -0.36 -7.75 -14.04
N ALA A 76 0.91 -7.36 -14.20
CA ALA A 76 2.00 -7.90 -13.39
C ALA A 76 1.88 -7.59 -11.89
N LEU A 77 1.09 -6.57 -11.50
CA LEU A 77 0.82 -6.21 -10.10
C LEU A 77 -0.44 -6.87 -9.52
N TRP A 78 -1.24 -7.56 -10.33
CA TRP A 78 -2.46 -8.22 -9.87
C TRP A 78 -2.27 -9.22 -8.72
N PRO A 79 -1.16 -9.98 -8.63
CA PRO A 79 -0.97 -10.89 -7.52
C PRO A 79 -1.15 -10.24 -6.15
N TYR A 80 -0.74 -8.98 -5.95
CA TYR A 80 -0.94 -8.28 -4.69
C TYR A 80 -2.40 -7.98 -4.38
N SER A 81 -3.24 -7.83 -5.40
CA SER A 81 -4.68 -7.56 -5.24
C SER A 81 -5.49 -8.81 -4.92
N ILE A 82 -5.09 -9.96 -5.50
CA ILE A 82 -5.85 -11.21 -5.40
C ILE A 82 -5.23 -12.23 -4.44
N LYS A 83 -4.15 -11.87 -3.72
CA LYS A 83 -3.43 -12.76 -2.80
C LYS A 83 -4.31 -13.39 -1.71
N LEU A 84 -5.46 -12.78 -1.39
CA LEU A 84 -6.44 -13.36 -0.45
C LEU A 84 -6.95 -14.73 -0.90
N LEU A 85 -6.95 -15.01 -2.23
CA LEU A 85 -7.43 -16.28 -2.76
C LEU A 85 -6.58 -17.48 -2.30
N TRP A 86 -5.28 -17.29 -2.04
CA TRP A 86 -4.40 -18.36 -1.58
C TRP A 86 -3.81 -18.16 -0.18
N ALA A 87 -4.15 -17.06 0.51
CA ALA A 87 -3.71 -16.83 1.88
C ALA A 87 -4.07 -17.99 2.84
N PRO A 88 -5.28 -18.60 2.78
CA PRO A 88 -5.62 -19.75 3.62
C PRO A 88 -4.75 -20.98 3.37
N ILE A 89 -4.21 -21.16 2.16
CA ILE A 89 -3.28 -22.23 1.83
C ILE A 89 -1.97 -22.05 2.58
N ILE A 90 -1.44 -20.82 2.57
CA ILE A 90 -0.18 -20.45 3.25
C ILE A 90 -0.28 -20.67 4.76
N ASP A 91 -1.45 -20.40 5.33
CA ASP A 91 -1.69 -20.59 6.76
C ASP A 91 -1.89 -22.07 7.14
N ALA A 92 -2.39 -22.93 6.21
CA ALA A 92 -2.69 -24.34 6.47
C ALA A 92 -1.51 -25.28 6.22
N LEU A 93 -0.78 -25.04 5.13
CA LEU A 93 0.27 -25.97 4.69
C LEU A 93 1.63 -25.52 5.20
N TYR A 94 2.28 -26.33 6.03
CA TYR A 94 3.62 -26.08 6.52
C TYR A 94 4.30 -27.36 7.01
N ILE A 95 5.62 -27.29 7.08
CA ILE A 95 6.47 -28.38 7.56
C ILE A 95 6.85 -28.09 9.02
N ASN A 96 6.41 -28.94 9.96
CA ASN A 96 6.60 -28.71 11.39
C ASN A 96 8.09 -28.57 11.79
N SER A 97 9.01 -29.31 11.13
CA SER A 97 10.45 -29.27 11.44
C SER A 97 11.12 -27.95 11.06
N ILE A 98 10.58 -27.24 10.05
CA ILE A 98 11.12 -25.96 9.56
C ILE A 98 10.49 -24.78 10.27
N GLY A 99 9.20 -24.90 10.62
CA GLY A 99 8.36 -23.84 11.16
C GLY A 99 7.28 -23.39 10.18
N ARG A 100 6.19 -22.84 10.70
CA ARG A 100 5.00 -22.50 9.90
C ARG A 100 5.28 -21.47 8.82
N ARG A 101 5.96 -20.39 9.18
CA ARG A 101 6.23 -19.26 8.26
C ARG A 101 7.48 -19.51 7.44
N LYS A 102 8.52 -20.08 8.03
CA LYS A 102 9.76 -20.42 7.31
C LYS A 102 9.54 -21.44 6.20
N SER A 103 8.57 -22.36 6.36
CA SER A 103 8.23 -23.36 5.33
C SER A 103 7.84 -22.72 3.99
N TRP A 104 7.28 -21.51 4.01
CA TRP A 104 6.95 -20.75 2.82
C TRP A 104 8.03 -19.75 2.45
N LEU A 105 8.56 -19.02 3.44
CA LEU A 105 9.51 -17.96 3.22
C LEU A 105 10.77 -18.42 2.48
N LEU A 106 11.38 -19.55 2.93
CA LEU A 106 12.63 -20.03 2.36
C LEU A 106 12.48 -20.45 0.88
N PRO A 107 11.54 -21.32 0.49
CA PRO A 107 11.42 -21.73 -0.91
C PRO A 107 10.98 -20.58 -1.82
N LEU A 108 10.13 -19.64 -1.35
CA LEU A 108 9.71 -18.50 -2.14
C LEU A 108 10.88 -17.56 -2.46
N GLN A 109 11.74 -17.28 -1.48
CA GLN A 109 12.92 -16.44 -1.69
C GLN A 109 13.97 -17.13 -2.58
N ILE A 110 14.17 -18.45 -2.45
CA ILE A 110 15.04 -19.20 -3.35
C ILE A 110 14.51 -19.11 -4.79
N LEU A 111 13.22 -19.36 -5.00
CA LEU A 111 12.60 -19.26 -6.32
C LEU A 111 12.70 -17.83 -6.89
N MET A 112 12.50 -16.82 -6.04
CA MET A 112 12.63 -15.40 -6.45
C MET A 112 14.07 -15.08 -6.86
N GLY A 113 15.07 -15.51 -6.08
CA GLY A 113 16.48 -15.35 -6.43
C GLY A 113 16.84 -16.03 -7.76
N VAL A 114 16.40 -17.29 -7.95
CA VAL A 114 16.59 -18.04 -9.20
C VAL A 114 15.91 -17.34 -10.38
N THR A 115 14.69 -16.82 -10.18
CA THR A 115 13.98 -16.07 -11.23
C THR A 115 14.73 -14.81 -11.63
N PHE A 116 15.29 -14.06 -10.66
CA PHE A 116 16.12 -12.89 -10.98
C PHE A 116 17.42 -13.25 -11.71
N ILE A 117 18.08 -14.35 -11.36
CA ILE A 117 19.25 -14.86 -12.11
C ILE A 117 18.85 -15.22 -13.55
N TYR A 118 17.71 -15.89 -13.71
CA TYR A 118 17.19 -16.25 -15.04
C TYR A 118 16.88 -15.00 -15.86
N MET A 119 16.20 -14.00 -15.27
CA MET A 119 15.97 -12.71 -15.91
C MET A 119 17.27 -12.02 -16.30
N ALA A 120 18.25 -11.98 -15.40
CA ALA A 120 19.54 -11.36 -15.64
C ALA A 120 20.27 -11.95 -16.85
N ASN A 121 20.21 -13.27 -17.00
CA ASN A 121 20.91 -13.96 -18.09
C ASN A 121 20.23 -13.84 -19.46
N ASN A 122 18.91 -13.57 -19.49
CA ASN A 122 18.14 -13.48 -20.72
C ASN A 122 17.68 -12.05 -21.04
N MET A 123 18.05 -11.04 -20.23
CA MET A 123 17.54 -9.68 -20.40
C MET A 123 18.01 -9.06 -21.71
N ASP A 124 19.25 -9.31 -22.11
CA ASP A 124 19.83 -8.78 -23.35
C ASP A 124 19.10 -9.35 -24.58
N ASP A 125 18.65 -10.61 -24.53
CA ASP A 125 17.86 -11.25 -25.59
C ASP A 125 16.42 -10.72 -25.65
N TRP A 126 15.84 -10.41 -24.47
CA TRP A 126 14.46 -9.91 -24.41
C TRP A 126 14.34 -8.42 -24.67
N LEU A 127 15.40 -7.69 -24.42
CA LEU A 127 15.48 -6.24 -24.61
C LEU A 127 16.71 -5.86 -25.44
N PRO A 128 16.77 -6.29 -26.72
CA PRO A 128 17.90 -5.99 -27.58
C PRO A 128 18.03 -4.47 -27.80
N GLU A 129 19.25 -4.00 -28.02
CA GLU A 129 19.52 -2.60 -28.34
C GLU A 129 18.86 -2.19 -29.66
N VAL A 130 18.87 -3.09 -30.64
CA VAL A 130 18.26 -2.92 -31.97
C VAL A 130 17.22 -4.01 -32.18
N GLY A 131 15.96 -3.62 -32.40
CA GLY A 131 14.87 -4.54 -32.68
C GLY A 131 13.68 -4.39 -31.72
N LYS A 132 12.67 -5.27 -31.89
CA LYS A 132 11.46 -5.24 -31.06
C LYS A 132 11.69 -6.01 -29.76
N PRO A 133 11.40 -5.41 -28.60
CA PRO A 133 11.51 -6.09 -27.31
C PRO A 133 10.48 -7.22 -27.18
N ASN A 134 10.88 -8.31 -26.50
CA ASN A 134 9.96 -9.40 -26.16
C ASN A 134 9.15 -9.08 -24.90
N LEU A 135 8.21 -8.14 -25.02
CA LEU A 135 7.40 -7.64 -23.90
C LEU A 135 6.61 -8.73 -23.19
N LYS A 136 6.09 -9.70 -23.95
CA LYS A 136 5.31 -10.82 -23.39
C LYS A 136 6.13 -11.62 -22.40
N MET A 137 7.41 -11.86 -22.67
CA MET A 137 8.29 -12.61 -21.79
C MET A 137 8.67 -11.79 -20.55
N ILE A 138 8.99 -10.52 -20.73
CA ILE A 138 9.29 -9.59 -19.66
C ILE A 138 8.11 -9.50 -18.67
N VAL A 139 6.89 -9.27 -19.17
CA VAL A 139 5.68 -9.18 -18.34
C VAL A 139 5.41 -10.49 -17.59
N ARG A 140 5.60 -11.66 -18.24
CA ARG A 140 5.44 -12.96 -17.57
C ARG A 140 6.41 -13.14 -16.42
N MET A 141 7.68 -12.78 -16.61
CA MET A 141 8.71 -12.91 -15.57
C MET A 141 8.45 -11.96 -14.41
N ILE A 142 8.07 -10.72 -14.70
CA ILE A 142 7.68 -9.74 -13.66
C ILE A 142 6.44 -10.22 -12.91
N PHE A 143 5.44 -10.76 -13.60
CA PHE A 143 4.28 -11.36 -12.97
C PHE A 143 4.67 -12.50 -12.03
N ALA A 144 5.57 -13.39 -12.47
CA ALA A 144 6.05 -14.51 -11.65
C ALA A 144 6.77 -14.02 -10.38
N VAL A 145 7.67 -13.04 -10.50
CA VAL A 145 8.36 -12.46 -9.34
C VAL A 145 7.39 -11.77 -8.40
N ASN A 146 6.42 -11.00 -8.92
CA ASN A 146 5.40 -10.35 -8.12
C ASN A 146 4.47 -11.36 -7.43
N PHE A 147 4.16 -12.50 -8.08
CA PHE A 147 3.40 -13.58 -7.47
C PHE A 147 4.16 -14.21 -6.28
N LEU A 148 5.46 -14.48 -6.46
CA LEU A 148 6.32 -14.99 -5.38
C LEU A 148 6.40 -13.96 -4.23
N SER A 149 6.58 -12.70 -4.57
CA SER A 149 6.67 -11.62 -3.59
C SER A 149 5.33 -11.39 -2.85
N ALA A 150 4.19 -11.42 -3.54
CA ALA A 150 2.87 -11.32 -2.93
C ALA A 150 2.56 -12.52 -2.02
N THR A 151 3.08 -13.70 -2.36
CA THR A 151 2.97 -14.90 -1.52
C THR A 151 3.87 -14.80 -0.29
N GLN A 152 5.09 -14.28 -0.46
CA GLN A 152 6.00 -13.96 0.65
C GLN A 152 5.37 -12.98 1.63
N ASP A 153 4.68 -11.96 1.14
CA ASP A 153 3.99 -10.95 1.95
C ASP A 153 3.01 -11.58 2.95
N ILE A 154 2.19 -12.55 2.51
CA ILE A 154 1.27 -13.27 3.40
C ILE A 154 2.05 -13.98 4.54
N ALA A 155 3.16 -14.62 4.20
CA ALA A 155 3.98 -15.33 5.17
C ALA A 155 4.65 -14.37 6.17
N VAL A 156 5.20 -13.25 5.69
CA VAL A 156 5.88 -12.23 6.50
C VAL A 156 4.89 -11.47 7.38
N ASP A 157 3.73 -11.07 6.85
CA ASP A 157 2.66 -10.42 7.62
C ASP A 157 2.24 -11.31 8.81
N GLY A 158 1.97 -12.59 8.54
CA GLY A 158 1.66 -13.54 9.62
C GLY A 158 2.83 -13.76 10.60
N TRP A 159 4.08 -13.75 10.12
CA TRP A 159 5.25 -13.89 10.97
C TRP A 159 5.49 -12.67 11.86
N SER A 160 5.25 -11.48 11.35
CA SER A 160 5.40 -10.22 12.08
C SER A 160 4.57 -10.18 13.36
N LEU A 161 3.37 -10.78 13.35
CA LEU A 161 2.47 -10.87 14.49
C LEU A 161 2.92 -11.88 15.55
N SER A 162 3.67 -12.91 15.16
CA SER A 162 4.10 -14.00 16.04
C SER A 162 5.55 -13.89 16.52
N VAL A 163 6.45 -13.25 15.76
CA VAL A 163 7.87 -13.12 16.08
C VAL A 163 8.15 -12.02 17.09
N LEU A 164 7.28 -11.01 17.16
CA LEU A 164 7.39 -9.89 18.10
C LEU A 164 6.65 -10.22 19.40
N LYS A 165 7.19 -9.74 20.53
CA LYS A 165 6.51 -9.83 21.81
C LYS A 165 5.17 -9.10 21.78
N LYS A 166 4.14 -9.60 22.49
CA LYS A 166 2.78 -9.02 22.51
C LYS A 166 2.75 -7.50 22.73
N LYS A 167 3.63 -6.96 23.58
CA LYS A 167 3.78 -5.52 23.82
C LYS A 167 4.35 -4.72 22.63
N ASN A 168 5.04 -5.39 21.72
CA ASN A 168 5.72 -4.79 20.57
C ASN A 168 5.01 -5.07 19.23
N VAL A 169 3.86 -5.77 19.22
CA VAL A 169 3.14 -6.14 17.99
C VAL A 169 2.77 -4.92 17.13
N SER A 170 2.53 -3.77 17.76
CA SER A 170 2.27 -2.52 17.00
C SER A 170 3.43 -2.10 16.09
N TYR A 171 4.68 -2.52 16.38
CA TYR A 171 5.82 -2.28 15.51
C TYR A 171 5.77 -3.14 14.22
N ALA A 172 4.97 -4.21 14.19
CA ALA A 172 4.76 -5.00 12.98
C ALA A 172 4.24 -4.15 11.81
N SER A 173 3.40 -3.13 12.10
CA SER A 173 2.90 -2.21 11.08
C SER A 173 3.95 -1.22 10.55
N MET A 174 4.99 -0.94 11.33
CA MET A 174 6.09 -0.06 10.89
C MET A 174 7.03 -0.75 9.90
N CYS A 175 7.27 -2.04 10.07
CA CYS A 175 8.21 -2.79 9.24
C CYS A 175 7.87 -2.73 7.75
N PRO A 176 6.64 -3.05 7.29
CA PRO A 176 6.26 -2.89 5.88
C PRO A 176 6.30 -1.44 5.42
N SER A 177 5.94 -0.51 6.30
CA SER A 177 5.87 0.92 5.97
C SER A 177 7.23 1.58 5.75
N ILE A 178 8.28 1.00 6.30
CA ILE A 178 9.67 1.41 6.08
C ILE A 178 10.28 0.55 4.97
N GLY A 179 10.15 -0.77 5.04
CA GLY A 179 10.84 -1.70 4.16
C GLY A 179 10.33 -1.65 2.72
N VAL A 180 9.00 -1.66 2.51
CA VAL A 180 8.44 -1.66 1.14
C VAL A 180 8.82 -0.40 0.35
N PRO A 181 8.70 0.83 0.88
CA PRO A 181 9.14 2.02 0.16
C PRO A 181 10.64 2.04 -0.16
N ILE A 182 11.50 1.52 0.73
CA ILE A 182 12.94 1.39 0.44
C ILE A 182 13.15 0.43 -0.73
N GLY A 183 12.51 -0.74 -0.70
CA GLY A 183 12.58 -1.72 -1.77
C GLY A 183 12.09 -1.15 -3.11
N MET A 184 10.97 -0.44 -3.08
CA MET A 184 10.43 0.26 -4.27
C MET A 184 11.39 1.34 -4.77
N PHE A 185 11.98 2.14 -3.89
CA PHE A 185 12.97 3.16 -4.27
C PHE A 185 14.18 2.52 -4.97
N ILE A 186 14.70 1.43 -4.42
CA ILE A 186 15.84 0.73 -5.03
C ILE A 186 15.42 0.11 -6.37
N GLY A 187 14.26 -0.56 -6.43
CA GLY A 187 13.75 -1.21 -7.65
C GLY A 187 13.26 -0.23 -8.74
N SER A 188 12.92 1.00 -8.39
CA SER A 188 12.49 2.00 -9.38
C SER A 188 13.55 3.06 -9.62
N VAL A 189 13.84 3.91 -8.65
CA VAL A 189 14.71 5.07 -8.82
C VAL A 189 16.18 4.65 -9.00
N CYS A 190 16.72 3.85 -8.06
CA CYS A 190 18.11 3.40 -8.17
C CYS A 190 18.34 2.56 -9.43
N PHE A 191 17.41 1.66 -9.75
CA PHE A 191 17.46 0.85 -10.96
C PHE A 191 17.50 1.73 -12.22
N THR A 192 16.56 2.67 -12.36
CA THR A 192 16.52 3.56 -13.53
C THR A 192 17.75 4.43 -13.65
N LEU A 193 18.21 5.03 -12.56
CA LEU A 193 19.38 5.92 -12.58
C LEU A 193 20.69 5.16 -12.85
N LEU A 194 20.90 4.02 -12.22
CA LEU A 194 22.13 3.25 -12.37
C LEU A 194 22.25 2.56 -13.74
N VAL A 195 21.11 2.23 -14.37
CA VAL A 195 21.08 1.60 -15.69
C VAL A 195 21.07 2.64 -16.82
N SER A 196 20.64 3.89 -16.55
CA SER A 196 20.56 4.95 -17.56
C SER A 196 21.95 5.46 -17.97
N GLU A 197 22.29 5.31 -19.24
CA GLU A 197 23.50 5.87 -19.85
C GLU A 197 23.48 7.41 -19.79
N HIS A 198 22.35 8.02 -20.10
CA HIS A 198 22.21 9.49 -20.07
C HIS A 198 22.51 10.09 -18.69
N PHE A 199 22.01 9.45 -17.61
CA PHE A 199 22.30 9.89 -16.25
C PHE A 199 23.79 9.72 -15.91
N SER A 200 24.36 8.57 -16.27
CA SER A 200 25.76 8.26 -16.01
C SER A 200 26.71 9.24 -16.70
N VAL A 201 26.49 9.51 -17.97
CA VAL A 201 27.33 10.44 -18.75
C VAL A 201 27.19 11.87 -18.23
N LYS A 202 25.96 12.32 -17.92
CA LYS A 202 25.70 13.70 -17.50
C LYS A 202 26.26 14.02 -16.12
N TYR A 203 26.13 13.10 -15.16
CA TYR A 203 26.43 13.36 -13.75
C TYR A 203 27.68 12.63 -13.24
N LEU A 204 28.07 11.52 -13.86
CA LEU A 204 29.18 10.66 -13.44
C LEU A 204 30.23 10.44 -14.53
N GLY A 205 30.07 11.07 -15.70
CA GLY A 205 30.92 10.86 -16.87
C GLY A 205 32.41 11.08 -16.63
N ALA A 206 32.79 11.95 -15.67
CA ALA A 206 34.15 12.14 -15.24
C ALA A 206 34.77 10.93 -14.51
N ILE A 207 33.95 10.00 -14.01
CA ILE A 207 34.39 8.87 -13.17
C ILE A 207 34.24 7.53 -13.91
N ILE A 208 33.22 7.36 -14.79
CA ILE A 208 32.78 6.05 -15.27
C ILE A 208 32.97 5.86 -16.78
N GLY A 209 33.17 6.94 -17.56
CA GLY A 209 33.30 6.86 -19.02
C GLY A 209 31.92 6.73 -19.72
N THR A 210 31.90 6.01 -20.85
CA THR A 210 30.69 5.78 -21.67
C THR A 210 29.92 4.55 -21.16
N GLY A 211 28.61 4.68 -20.97
CA GLY A 211 27.70 3.61 -20.54
C GLY A 211 27.01 3.85 -19.21
N GLY A 212 26.06 3.00 -18.83
CA GLY A 212 25.43 3.01 -17.50
C GLY A 212 26.41 2.57 -16.40
N VAL A 213 26.17 3.01 -15.16
CA VAL A 213 26.99 2.59 -14.00
C VAL A 213 26.97 1.06 -13.83
N ILE A 214 25.81 0.47 -14.03
CA ILE A 214 25.55 -0.96 -13.90
C ILE A 214 24.64 -1.41 -15.03
N THR A 215 24.91 -2.58 -15.61
CA THR A 215 23.99 -3.19 -16.57
C THR A 215 22.76 -3.76 -15.87
N MET A 216 21.62 -3.88 -16.58
CA MET A 216 20.41 -4.54 -16.04
C MET A 216 20.71 -5.95 -15.54
N LYS A 217 21.54 -6.69 -16.28
CA LYS A 217 22.03 -8.02 -15.90
C LYS A 217 22.73 -8.02 -14.54
N SER A 218 23.68 -7.12 -14.36
CA SER A 218 24.43 -7.00 -13.09
C SER A 218 23.53 -6.59 -11.95
N PHE A 219 22.57 -5.69 -12.18
CA PHE A 219 21.65 -5.23 -11.16
C PHE A 219 20.75 -6.37 -10.63
N PHE A 220 20.15 -7.16 -11.52
CA PHE A 220 19.33 -8.30 -11.12
C PHE A 220 20.15 -9.40 -10.44
N ASN A 221 21.40 -9.65 -10.89
CA ASN A 221 22.27 -10.62 -10.23
C ASN A 221 22.66 -10.20 -8.80
N ILE A 222 22.97 -8.91 -8.59
CA ILE A 222 23.27 -8.38 -7.25
C ILE A 222 22.06 -8.62 -6.31
N TRP A 223 20.85 -8.31 -6.78
CA TRP A 223 19.65 -8.52 -5.98
C TRP A 223 19.35 -9.99 -5.72
N ALA A 224 19.55 -10.85 -6.71
CA ALA A 224 19.43 -12.30 -6.52
C ALA A 224 20.38 -12.80 -5.42
N ILE A 225 21.63 -12.35 -5.44
CA ILE A 225 22.64 -12.72 -4.41
C ILE A 225 22.19 -12.20 -3.03
N ILE A 226 21.74 -10.96 -2.92
CA ILE A 226 21.24 -10.39 -1.65
C ILE A 226 20.09 -11.21 -1.09
N ILE A 227 19.11 -11.57 -1.93
CA ILE A 227 17.95 -12.38 -1.54
C ILE A 227 18.40 -13.75 -1.05
N LEU A 228 19.28 -14.44 -1.79
CA LEU A 228 19.76 -15.77 -1.44
C LEU A 228 20.60 -15.76 -0.16
N LEU A 229 21.46 -14.75 0.05
CA LEU A 229 22.22 -14.61 1.28
C LEU A 229 21.33 -14.37 2.50
N LEU A 230 20.32 -13.51 2.38
CA LEU A 230 19.36 -13.29 3.47
C LEU A 230 18.53 -14.55 3.74
N THR A 231 18.13 -15.27 2.70
CA THR A 231 17.42 -16.56 2.84
C THR A 231 18.26 -17.59 3.60
N LEU A 232 19.54 -17.70 3.25
CA LEU A 232 20.48 -18.58 3.94
C LEU A 232 20.64 -18.16 5.41
N PHE A 233 20.80 -16.86 5.68
CA PHE A 233 20.91 -16.34 7.03
C PHE A 233 19.67 -16.69 7.89
N ILE A 234 18.46 -16.44 7.37
CA ILE A 234 17.21 -16.77 8.06
C ILE A 234 17.09 -18.29 8.25
N GLY A 235 17.47 -19.07 7.24
CA GLY A 235 17.44 -20.52 7.29
C GLY A 235 18.28 -21.08 8.43
N LEU A 236 19.51 -20.61 8.57
CA LEU A 236 20.50 -21.13 9.51
C LEU A 236 20.33 -20.56 10.94
N PHE A 237 20.16 -19.25 11.06
CA PHE A 237 20.27 -18.58 12.35
C PHE A 237 18.93 -18.30 13.03
N LYS A 238 17.83 -18.26 12.30
CA LYS A 238 16.52 -17.95 12.90
C LYS A 238 15.73 -19.22 13.16
N LYS A 239 15.54 -19.57 14.43
CA LYS A 239 14.62 -20.66 14.82
C LYS A 239 13.23 -20.08 15.07
N GLU A 240 12.21 -20.63 14.41
CA GLU A 240 10.82 -20.34 14.73
C GLU A 240 10.45 -21.12 16.01
N LYS A 241 10.08 -20.40 17.07
CA LYS A 241 9.70 -21.04 18.34
C LYS A 241 8.36 -21.74 18.16
N TYR A 242 8.38 -23.05 18.26
CA TYR A 242 7.16 -23.84 18.40
C TYR A 242 6.70 -23.71 19.85
N THR A 243 5.68 -22.93 20.11
CA THR A 243 5.04 -22.94 21.43
C THR A 243 4.16 -24.19 21.48
N LYS A 244 4.48 -25.14 22.38
CA LYS A 244 3.68 -26.36 22.61
C LYS A 244 2.22 -26.06 23.03
N GLU A 245 1.93 -24.80 23.37
CA GLU A 245 0.58 -24.28 23.60
C GLU A 245 -0.26 -24.13 22.32
N ASP A 246 0.37 -24.17 21.13
CA ASP A 246 -0.30 -24.26 19.84
C ASP A 246 -0.74 -25.71 19.57
N GLY A 247 -1.25 -26.42 20.57
CA GLY A 247 -1.80 -27.78 20.48
C GLY A 247 -3.02 -27.93 19.55
N HIS A 248 -3.20 -27.00 18.64
CA HIS A 248 -4.22 -27.08 17.60
C HIS A 248 -3.80 -28.08 16.52
N GLU A 249 -4.64 -29.10 16.32
CA GLU A 249 -4.60 -30.00 15.18
C GLU A 249 -4.35 -29.23 13.88
N LYS A 250 -3.56 -29.79 12.97
CA LYS A 250 -3.33 -29.21 11.65
C LYS A 250 -4.68 -28.97 10.98
N ILE A 251 -5.08 -27.73 10.91
CA ILE A 251 -6.32 -27.34 10.23
C ILE A 251 -6.13 -27.60 8.73
N SER A 252 -7.06 -28.33 8.10
CA SER A 252 -6.98 -28.58 6.66
C SER A 252 -7.20 -27.30 5.86
N VAL A 253 -6.70 -27.27 4.61
CA VAL A 253 -6.88 -26.12 3.71
C VAL A 253 -8.36 -25.76 3.57
N PHE A 254 -9.23 -26.77 3.43
CA PHE A 254 -10.66 -26.55 3.32
C PHE A 254 -11.27 -25.91 4.58
N GLN A 255 -10.82 -26.31 5.77
CA GLN A 255 -11.25 -25.72 7.03
C GLN A 255 -10.79 -24.26 7.14
N ASN A 256 -9.61 -23.90 6.63
CA ASN A 256 -9.14 -22.50 6.58
C ASN A 256 -9.98 -21.63 5.63
N TYR A 257 -10.41 -22.14 4.48
CA TYR A 257 -11.36 -21.44 3.62
C TYR A 257 -12.73 -21.29 4.29
N LYS A 258 -13.20 -22.33 4.97
CA LYS A 258 -14.42 -22.26 5.77
C LYS A 258 -14.30 -21.21 6.88
N LEU A 259 -13.14 -21.18 7.58
CA LEU A 259 -12.84 -20.17 8.59
C LEU A 259 -12.86 -18.76 7.99
N LEU A 260 -12.20 -18.53 6.85
CA LEU A 260 -12.24 -17.24 6.15
C LEU A 260 -13.68 -16.82 5.82
N TRP A 261 -14.52 -17.77 5.37
CA TRP A 261 -15.91 -17.51 5.09
C TRP A 261 -16.73 -17.17 6.35
N GLU A 262 -16.43 -17.82 7.45
CA GLU A 262 -17.04 -17.52 8.76
C GLU A 262 -16.60 -16.17 9.30
N ILE A 263 -15.32 -15.80 9.14
CA ILE A 263 -14.80 -14.46 9.46
C ILE A 263 -15.58 -13.40 8.68
N LEU A 264 -15.78 -13.59 7.38
CA LEU A 264 -16.53 -12.66 6.52
C LEU A 264 -18.00 -12.50 6.94
N LYS A 265 -18.59 -13.52 7.59
CA LYS A 265 -19.97 -13.45 8.10
C LYS A 265 -20.11 -12.63 9.39
N LEU A 266 -19.02 -12.41 10.12
CA LEU A 266 -19.05 -11.64 11.37
C LEU A 266 -19.61 -10.23 11.12
N PRO A 267 -20.61 -9.76 11.88
CA PRO A 267 -21.23 -8.44 11.64
C PRO A 267 -20.22 -7.31 11.70
N ARG A 268 -19.23 -7.39 12.62
CA ARG A 268 -18.16 -6.40 12.76
C ARG A 268 -17.25 -6.37 11.54
N ILE A 269 -16.91 -7.53 10.99
CA ILE A 269 -16.07 -7.65 9.78
C ILE A 269 -16.81 -7.09 8.57
N LYS A 270 -18.12 -7.35 8.43
CA LYS A 270 -18.93 -6.78 7.33
C LYS A 270 -18.93 -5.25 7.35
N VAL A 271 -19.15 -4.66 8.53
CA VAL A 271 -19.15 -3.21 8.68
C VAL A 271 -17.75 -2.63 8.46
N LEU A 272 -16.71 -3.31 8.97
CA LEU A 272 -15.32 -2.91 8.74
C LEU A 272 -14.97 -3.02 7.26
N ALA A 273 -15.34 -4.10 6.57
CA ALA A 273 -15.13 -4.28 5.14
C ALA A 273 -15.76 -3.15 4.33
N LEU A 274 -17.04 -2.79 4.63
CA LEU A 274 -17.71 -1.67 3.99
C LEU A 274 -16.97 -0.35 4.25
N ALA A 275 -16.54 -0.11 5.49
CA ALA A 275 -15.77 1.08 5.83
C ALA A 275 -14.44 1.13 5.06
N LEU A 276 -13.71 0.01 4.93
CA LEU A 276 -12.44 -0.07 4.21
C LEU A 276 -12.60 0.07 2.70
N LEU A 277 -13.65 -0.52 2.10
CA LEU A 277 -13.95 -0.40 0.68
C LEU A 277 -14.30 1.04 0.25
N THR A 278 -14.71 1.86 1.20
CA THR A 278 -15.13 3.25 0.93
C THR A 278 -14.20 4.31 1.55
N ILE A 279 -13.18 3.89 2.32
CA ILE A 279 -12.31 4.79 3.11
C ILE A 279 -11.55 5.81 2.25
N LYS A 280 -11.20 5.42 1.03
CA LYS A 280 -10.38 6.24 0.12
C LYS A 280 -11.20 7.15 -0.81
N ILE A 281 -12.53 7.01 -0.83
CA ILE A 281 -13.39 7.73 -1.79
C ILE A 281 -13.21 9.25 -1.72
N GLY A 282 -12.99 9.79 -0.52
CA GLY A 282 -12.77 11.22 -0.30
C GLY A 282 -11.42 11.75 -0.78
N PHE A 283 -10.44 10.87 -1.02
CA PHE A 283 -9.08 11.26 -1.39
C PHE A 283 -8.75 10.95 -2.86
N THR A 284 -9.62 10.18 -3.53
CA THR A 284 -9.35 9.58 -4.84
C THR A 284 -9.05 10.63 -5.92
N ALA A 285 -9.85 11.69 -6.01
CA ALA A 285 -9.63 12.74 -7.00
C ALA A 285 -8.27 13.42 -6.80
N THR A 286 -7.87 13.68 -5.55
CA THR A 286 -6.56 14.26 -5.22
C THR A 286 -5.42 13.31 -5.56
N GLU A 287 -5.54 12.03 -5.19
CA GLU A 287 -4.45 11.05 -5.34
C GLU A 287 -4.22 10.63 -6.80
N THR A 288 -5.29 10.59 -7.61
CA THR A 288 -5.24 10.04 -8.97
C THR A 288 -5.02 11.11 -10.04
N VAL A 289 -5.66 12.26 -9.91
CA VAL A 289 -5.81 13.20 -11.04
C VAL A 289 -4.98 14.47 -10.90
N THR A 290 -4.64 14.87 -9.67
CA THR A 290 -3.94 16.14 -9.43
C THR A 290 -2.64 16.25 -10.24
N ASN A 291 -1.81 15.20 -10.27
CA ASN A 291 -0.56 15.22 -11.04
C ASN A 291 -0.81 15.36 -12.56
N LEU A 292 -1.87 14.73 -13.08
CA LEU A 292 -2.25 14.88 -14.49
C LEU A 292 -2.67 16.31 -14.79
N LYS A 293 -3.46 16.93 -13.90
CA LYS A 293 -3.90 18.33 -14.05
C LYS A 293 -2.75 19.32 -13.94
N LEU A 294 -1.74 19.06 -13.12
CA LEU A 294 -0.54 19.89 -13.07
C LEU A 294 0.22 19.84 -14.40
N VAL A 295 0.30 18.67 -15.05
CA VAL A 295 0.89 18.52 -16.39
C VAL A 295 0.07 19.27 -17.42
N ASP A 296 -1.26 19.14 -17.41
CA ASP A 296 -2.16 19.85 -18.31
C ASP A 296 -2.05 21.39 -18.12
N ALA A 297 -1.80 21.84 -16.89
CA ALA A 297 -1.56 23.24 -16.56
C ALA A 297 -0.20 23.78 -17.05
N GLY A 298 0.70 22.89 -17.52
CA GLY A 298 1.99 23.27 -18.10
C GLY A 298 3.22 22.95 -17.22
N VAL A 299 3.05 22.23 -16.10
CA VAL A 299 4.20 21.78 -15.30
C VAL A 299 4.89 20.61 -16.01
N PRO A 300 6.22 20.65 -16.25
CA PRO A 300 6.93 19.57 -16.88
C PRO A 300 6.80 18.26 -16.09
N LYS A 301 6.60 17.15 -16.81
CA LYS A 301 6.49 15.82 -16.19
C LYS A 301 7.73 15.46 -15.37
N ASP A 302 8.90 15.84 -15.86
CA ASP A 302 10.19 15.55 -15.21
C ASP A 302 10.30 16.23 -13.83
N ASP A 303 9.81 17.46 -13.70
CA ASP A 303 9.82 18.20 -12.44
C ASP A 303 8.89 17.55 -11.40
N ILE A 304 7.71 17.08 -11.83
CA ILE A 304 6.80 16.32 -10.98
C ILE A 304 7.45 15.00 -10.53
N MET A 305 8.17 14.32 -11.43
CA MET A 305 8.90 13.09 -11.11
C MET A 305 10.01 13.33 -10.10
N ILE A 306 10.75 14.43 -10.20
CA ILE A 306 11.79 14.82 -9.22
C ILE A 306 11.15 15.05 -7.85
N ILE A 307 10.06 15.82 -7.78
CA ILE A 307 9.33 16.04 -6.52
C ILE A 307 8.86 14.73 -5.92
N ASN A 308 8.26 13.84 -6.72
CA ASN A 308 7.82 12.53 -6.26
C ASN A 308 8.99 11.65 -5.77
N SER A 309 10.17 11.76 -6.37
CA SER A 309 11.37 11.04 -5.92
C SER A 309 11.81 11.48 -4.52
N VAL A 310 11.75 12.77 -4.21
CA VAL A 310 12.04 13.30 -2.87
C VAL A 310 11.05 12.73 -1.82
N MET A 311 9.80 12.42 -2.23
CA MET A 311 8.80 11.83 -1.32
C MET A 311 9.21 10.44 -0.78
N TYR A 312 10.06 9.67 -1.48
CA TYR A 312 10.59 8.41 -0.94
C TYR A 312 11.44 8.61 0.31
N VAL A 313 12.19 9.72 0.39
CA VAL A 313 12.96 10.08 1.60
C VAL A 313 12.01 10.30 2.78
N ILE A 314 10.90 10.99 2.54
CA ILE A 314 9.87 11.24 3.54
C ILE A 314 9.22 9.92 3.98
N LYS A 315 8.87 9.04 3.03
CA LYS A 315 8.31 7.70 3.32
C LYS A 315 9.22 6.87 4.21
N PHE A 316 10.52 7.06 4.11
CA PHE A 316 11.50 6.37 4.94
C PHE A 316 11.57 6.92 6.38
N PHE A 317 11.72 8.24 6.52
CA PHE A 317 11.96 8.84 7.84
C PHE A 317 10.68 9.10 8.64
N PHE A 318 9.59 9.47 7.99
CA PHE A 318 8.36 9.87 8.65
C PHE A 318 7.75 8.81 9.59
N PRO A 319 7.73 7.50 9.27
CA PRO A 319 7.25 6.47 10.20
C PRO A 319 7.98 6.46 11.54
N MET A 320 9.27 6.81 11.57
CA MET A 320 10.07 6.88 12.80
C MET A 320 9.57 7.99 13.73
N PHE A 321 9.22 9.15 13.15
CA PHE A 321 8.72 10.30 13.94
C PHE A 321 7.31 10.03 14.49
N ILE A 322 6.47 9.32 13.77
CA ILE A 322 5.08 9.06 14.19
C ILE A 322 4.91 7.74 14.95
N CYS A 323 6.00 7.01 15.23
CA CYS A 323 5.99 5.73 15.95
C CYS A 323 5.15 5.78 17.23
N LYS A 324 5.23 6.86 18.01
CA LYS A 324 4.45 7.07 19.23
C LYS A 324 2.94 6.97 19.02
N TYR A 325 2.43 7.42 17.88
CA TYR A 325 0.99 7.38 17.56
C TYR A 325 0.57 6.01 17.02
N ILE A 326 1.46 5.34 16.29
CA ILE A 326 1.25 4.00 15.75
C ILE A 326 1.21 2.97 16.87
N THR A 327 2.15 3.05 17.83
CA THR A 327 2.24 2.13 18.97
C THR A 327 1.23 2.41 20.09
N SER A 328 0.39 3.44 19.91
CA SER A 328 -0.67 3.78 20.84
C SER A 328 -1.68 2.64 21.04
N SER A 329 -2.30 2.61 22.21
CA SER A 329 -3.44 1.71 22.47
C SER A 329 -4.67 1.99 21.60
N THR A 330 -4.76 3.20 21.03
CA THR A 330 -5.92 3.67 20.24
C THR A 330 -5.53 4.26 18.87
N PRO A 331 -4.87 3.49 17.95
CA PRO A 331 -4.39 4.01 16.67
C PRO A 331 -5.52 4.53 15.79
N MET A 332 -6.69 3.88 15.78
CA MET A 332 -7.86 4.31 15.01
C MET A 332 -8.39 5.69 15.44
N SER A 333 -8.24 6.07 16.70
CA SER A 333 -8.63 7.41 17.17
C SER A 333 -7.76 8.50 16.52
N TYR A 334 -6.47 8.24 16.29
CA TYR A 334 -5.58 9.16 15.59
C TYR A 334 -5.89 9.21 14.10
N HIS A 335 -6.17 8.05 13.49
CA HIS A 335 -6.64 7.97 12.11
C HIS A 335 -7.85 8.89 11.89
N LEU A 336 -8.89 8.74 12.71
CA LEU A 336 -10.12 9.52 12.62
C LEU A 336 -9.94 11.01 12.91
N LYS A 337 -8.96 11.42 13.72
CA LYS A 337 -8.64 12.84 13.93
C LYS A 337 -7.98 13.49 12.72
N MET A 338 -7.15 12.73 11.99
CA MET A 338 -6.41 13.25 10.82
C MET A 338 -7.19 13.16 9.51
N THR A 339 -8.23 12.32 9.44
CA THR A 339 -9.07 12.19 8.23
C THR A 339 -9.67 13.52 7.76
N PRO A 340 -10.31 14.35 8.61
CA PRO A 340 -10.84 15.67 8.16
C PRO A 340 -9.72 16.61 7.68
N VAL A 341 -8.56 16.57 8.34
CA VAL A 341 -7.40 17.39 7.94
C VAL A 341 -6.95 17.02 6.53
N ARG A 342 -6.89 15.72 6.22
CA ARG A 342 -6.52 15.22 4.88
C ARG A 342 -7.56 15.60 3.82
N LEU A 343 -8.86 15.59 4.16
CA LEU A 343 -9.93 16.02 3.25
C LEU A 343 -9.81 17.51 2.90
N ILE A 344 -9.61 18.35 3.91
CA ILE A 344 -9.40 19.80 3.71
C ILE A 344 -8.12 20.05 2.88
N TRP A 345 -7.06 19.26 3.11
CA TRP A 345 -5.81 19.38 2.36
C TRP A 345 -5.98 19.08 0.86
N GLY A 346 -6.93 18.21 0.50
CA GLY A 346 -7.33 17.99 -0.90
C GLY A 346 -7.85 19.27 -1.57
N ILE A 347 -8.61 20.11 -0.83
CA ILE A 347 -9.09 21.41 -1.33
C ILE A 347 -7.91 22.37 -1.58
N VAL A 348 -6.90 22.36 -0.68
CA VAL A 348 -5.67 23.17 -0.87
C VAL A 348 -4.96 22.80 -2.17
N PHE A 349 -4.91 21.49 -2.50
CA PHE A 349 -4.37 21.04 -3.79
C PHE A 349 -5.19 21.54 -4.97
N ALA A 350 -6.53 21.48 -4.90
CA ALA A 350 -7.39 21.96 -5.97
C ALA A 350 -7.18 23.47 -6.23
N VAL A 351 -7.02 24.24 -5.15
CA VAL A 351 -6.71 25.68 -5.24
C VAL A 351 -5.35 25.90 -5.89
N LEU A 352 -4.33 25.12 -5.51
CA LEU A 352 -3.00 25.20 -6.13
C LEU A 352 -3.06 24.93 -7.64
N VAL A 353 -3.76 23.86 -8.04
CA VAL A 353 -3.95 23.50 -9.47
C VAL A 353 -4.65 24.63 -10.22
N TYR A 354 -5.67 25.24 -9.61
CA TYR A 354 -6.41 26.36 -10.22
C TYR A 354 -5.52 27.57 -10.52
N TYR A 355 -4.64 27.94 -9.59
CA TYR A 355 -3.72 29.06 -9.77
C TYR A 355 -2.47 28.74 -10.55
N THR A 356 -2.15 27.46 -10.82
CA THR A 356 -0.95 27.04 -11.54
C THR A 356 -0.79 27.73 -12.90
N PRO A 357 -1.81 27.82 -13.80
CA PRO A 357 -1.64 28.47 -15.09
C PRO A 357 -1.30 29.97 -15.01
N SER A 358 -1.76 30.65 -13.96
CA SER A 358 -1.47 32.08 -13.73
C SER A 358 -0.10 32.33 -13.08
N LEU A 359 0.46 31.32 -12.42
CA LEU A 359 1.78 31.38 -11.77
C LEU A 359 2.93 30.99 -12.71
N ILE A 360 2.62 30.34 -13.83
CA ILE A 360 3.59 29.91 -14.84
C ILE A 360 3.63 30.92 -15.96
N TYR A 361 4.79 31.53 -16.19
CA TYR A 361 4.99 32.46 -17.30
C TYR A 361 5.21 31.69 -18.60
N LYS A 362 4.26 31.78 -19.53
CA LYS A 362 4.40 31.30 -20.90
C LYS A 362 4.97 32.43 -21.77
N LYS A 363 6.28 32.37 -22.15
CA LYS A 363 6.83 33.08 -23.29
C LYS A 363 6.83 32.15 -24.49
N GLU A 364 6.65 32.68 -25.69
CA GLU A 364 6.31 31.97 -26.94
C GLU A 364 7.14 30.72 -27.28
N GLU A 365 8.32 30.51 -26.71
CA GLU A 365 9.14 29.29 -26.92
C GLU A 365 9.55 28.54 -25.64
N PHE A 366 9.48 29.16 -24.45
CA PHE A 366 9.93 28.54 -23.22
C PHE A 366 8.95 28.78 -22.06
N VAL A 367 8.58 27.68 -21.39
CA VAL A 367 7.86 27.73 -20.11
C VAL A 367 8.86 27.99 -19.00
N THR A 368 8.84 29.20 -18.42
CA THR A 368 9.67 29.49 -17.24
C THR A 368 8.82 29.40 -15.98
N ILE A 369 9.16 28.45 -15.12
CA ILE A 369 8.49 28.24 -13.85
C ILE A 369 9.30 28.90 -12.75
N PRO A 370 8.73 29.83 -11.97
CA PRO A 370 9.45 30.49 -10.88
C PRO A 370 9.83 29.48 -9.78
N TYR A 371 11.02 29.64 -9.16
CA TYR A 371 11.48 28.76 -8.09
C TYR A 371 10.52 28.70 -6.89
N TYR A 372 9.86 29.79 -6.55
CA TYR A 372 8.89 29.82 -5.45
C TYR A 372 7.70 28.88 -5.70
N TYR A 373 7.30 28.67 -6.96
CA TYR A 373 6.24 27.72 -7.30
C TYR A 373 6.63 26.29 -6.94
N TYR A 374 7.87 25.87 -7.26
CA TYR A 374 8.36 24.54 -6.89
C TYR A 374 8.43 24.34 -5.37
N ILE A 375 8.77 25.39 -4.63
CA ILE A 375 8.77 25.35 -3.15
C ILE A 375 7.34 25.13 -2.65
N ILE A 376 6.36 25.89 -3.16
CA ILE A 376 4.95 25.75 -2.77
C ILE A 376 4.44 24.36 -3.12
N LEU A 377 4.65 23.90 -4.38
CA LEU A 377 4.22 22.59 -4.84
C LEU A 377 4.88 21.47 -4.00
N GLY A 378 6.18 21.58 -3.73
CA GLY A 378 6.92 20.65 -2.89
C GLY A 378 6.40 20.60 -1.46
N LEU A 379 6.09 21.73 -0.83
CA LEU A 379 5.52 21.80 0.52
C LEU A 379 4.10 21.18 0.57
N VAL A 380 3.24 21.55 -0.39
CA VAL A 380 1.86 21.02 -0.44
C VAL A 380 1.89 19.52 -0.68
N SER A 381 2.73 19.03 -1.57
CA SER A 381 2.90 17.59 -1.85
C SER A 381 3.46 16.85 -0.65
N THR A 382 4.47 17.42 0.04
CA THR A 382 5.06 16.83 1.25
C THR A 382 4.05 16.65 2.35
N ILE A 383 3.28 17.68 2.68
CA ILE A 383 2.25 17.60 3.73
C ILE A 383 1.15 16.59 3.33
N SER A 384 0.76 16.59 2.07
CA SER A 384 -0.19 15.62 1.52
C SER A 384 0.27 14.18 1.73
N GLU A 385 1.54 13.89 1.40
CA GLU A 385 2.13 12.57 1.55
C GLU A 385 2.27 12.16 3.02
N MET A 386 2.70 13.08 3.89
CA MET A 386 2.77 12.85 5.34
C MET A 386 1.40 12.49 5.92
N LEU A 387 0.34 13.20 5.55
CA LEU A 387 -1.01 12.91 5.99
C LEU A 387 -1.50 11.55 5.48
N SER A 388 -1.23 11.23 4.22
CA SER A 388 -1.59 9.94 3.62
C SER A 388 -0.89 8.77 4.31
N LEU A 389 0.42 8.90 4.55
CA LEU A 389 1.22 7.91 5.31
C LEU A 389 0.73 7.75 6.74
N PHE A 390 0.44 8.86 7.43
CA PHE A 390 -0.09 8.82 8.79
C PHE A 390 -1.38 8.01 8.86
N LEU A 391 -2.32 8.27 7.95
CA LEU A 391 -3.58 7.53 7.87
C LEU A 391 -3.35 6.04 7.58
N MET A 392 -2.46 5.71 6.63
CA MET A 392 -2.14 4.33 6.29
C MET A 392 -1.53 3.60 7.50
N LEU A 393 -0.54 4.19 8.17
CA LEU A 393 0.19 3.56 9.27
C LEU A 393 -0.69 3.31 10.50
N THR A 394 -1.53 4.28 10.86
CA THR A 394 -2.46 4.13 11.97
C THR A 394 -3.54 3.08 11.69
N LEU A 395 -3.93 2.93 10.42
CA LEU A 395 -4.87 1.88 10.00
C LEU A 395 -4.21 0.49 10.05
N LEU A 396 -2.98 0.34 9.54
CA LEU A 396 -2.22 -0.91 9.64
C LEU A 396 -1.96 -1.32 11.09
N ALA A 397 -1.66 -0.36 11.98
CA ALA A 397 -1.53 -0.64 13.41
C ALA A 397 -2.84 -1.13 14.04
N PHE A 398 -3.98 -0.61 13.59
CA PHE A 398 -5.29 -1.12 13.98
C PHE A 398 -5.49 -2.55 13.46
N PHE A 399 -5.15 -2.86 12.21
CA PHE A 399 -5.23 -4.23 11.65
C PHE A 399 -4.40 -5.23 12.46
N CYS A 400 -3.15 -4.89 12.78
CA CYS A 400 -2.30 -5.73 13.64
C CYS A 400 -2.95 -6.03 14.99
N LYS A 401 -3.71 -5.07 15.52
CA LYS A 401 -4.34 -5.18 16.84
C LYS A 401 -5.56 -6.09 16.86
N ILE A 402 -6.31 -6.13 15.77
CA ILE A 402 -7.55 -6.93 15.63
C ILE A 402 -7.34 -8.26 14.90
N SER A 403 -6.10 -8.56 14.47
CA SER A 403 -5.77 -9.79 13.77
C SER A 403 -5.40 -10.90 14.76
N ASP A 404 -5.95 -12.09 14.52
CA ASP A 404 -5.60 -13.29 15.27
C ASP A 404 -4.16 -13.72 14.94
N PRO A 405 -3.24 -13.84 15.92
CA PRO A 405 -1.87 -14.29 15.66
C PRO A 405 -1.79 -15.69 15.03
N HIS A 406 -2.75 -16.58 15.31
CA HIS A 406 -2.77 -17.93 14.75
C HIS A 406 -3.06 -17.94 13.24
N PHE A 407 -3.94 -17.06 12.78
CA PHE A 407 -4.32 -16.91 11.37
C PHE A 407 -3.92 -15.53 10.81
N GLY A 408 -2.85 -14.96 11.37
CA GLY A 408 -2.43 -13.59 11.11
C GLY A 408 -2.23 -13.27 9.62
N GLY A 409 -1.69 -14.23 8.84
CA GLY A 409 -1.55 -14.08 7.40
C GLY A 409 -2.89 -13.87 6.70
N THR A 410 -3.90 -14.68 7.02
CA THR A 410 -5.24 -14.57 6.43
C THR A 410 -5.96 -13.29 6.88
N TYR A 411 -5.92 -12.94 8.17
CA TYR A 411 -6.55 -11.71 8.67
C TYR A 411 -5.92 -10.44 8.10
N MET A 412 -4.60 -10.33 8.13
CA MET A 412 -3.88 -9.17 7.57
C MET A 412 -4.13 -9.05 6.08
N THR A 413 -4.08 -10.17 5.35
CA THR A 413 -4.37 -10.18 3.91
C THR A 413 -5.81 -9.76 3.61
N LEU A 414 -6.80 -10.20 4.42
CA LEU A 414 -8.20 -9.82 4.28
C LEU A 414 -8.39 -8.30 4.41
N TYR A 415 -7.83 -7.71 5.48
CA TYR A 415 -7.96 -6.27 5.72
C TYR A 415 -7.21 -5.45 4.67
N ASN A 416 -6.01 -5.86 4.30
CA ASN A 416 -5.22 -5.22 3.25
C ASN A 416 -5.92 -5.30 1.89
N THR A 417 -6.58 -6.43 1.57
CA THR A 417 -7.36 -6.59 0.34
C THR A 417 -8.54 -5.62 0.30
N PHE A 418 -9.32 -5.50 1.38
CA PHE A 418 -10.42 -4.53 1.43
C PHE A 418 -9.92 -3.09 1.31
N TYR A 419 -8.83 -2.75 1.98
CA TYR A 419 -8.23 -1.43 1.89
C TYR A 419 -7.73 -1.11 0.47
N PHE A 420 -7.08 -2.07 -0.19
CA PHE A 420 -6.58 -1.92 -1.55
C PHE A 420 -7.71 -1.81 -2.57
N LEU A 421 -8.75 -2.64 -2.45
CA LEU A 421 -9.96 -2.52 -3.28
C LEU A 421 -10.66 -1.17 -3.06
N GLY A 422 -10.66 -0.68 -1.81
CA GLY A 422 -11.18 0.64 -1.46
C GLY A 422 -10.40 1.81 -2.05
N TRP A 423 -9.17 1.58 -2.52
CA TRP A 423 -8.40 2.51 -3.33
C TRP A 423 -8.66 2.29 -4.83
N LEU A 424 -8.59 1.06 -5.30
CA LEU A 424 -8.65 0.72 -6.74
C LEU A 424 -10.01 1.06 -7.37
N ILE A 425 -11.10 0.67 -6.70
CA ILE A 425 -12.46 0.84 -7.22
C ILE A 425 -12.79 2.33 -7.40
N PRO A 426 -12.67 3.21 -6.37
CA PRO A 426 -12.95 4.63 -6.54
C PRO A 426 -12.04 5.31 -7.57
N ASN A 427 -10.75 4.91 -7.67
CA ASN A 427 -9.83 5.47 -8.67
C ASN A 427 -10.32 5.26 -10.10
N THR A 428 -10.80 4.06 -10.40
CA THR A 428 -11.33 3.74 -11.73
C THR A 428 -12.60 4.54 -12.03
N PHE A 429 -13.46 4.72 -11.03
CA PHE A 429 -14.70 5.49 -11.19
C PHE A 429 -14.44 6.99 -11.34
N VAL A 430 -13.50 7.56 -10.56
CA VAL A 430 -13.19 9.00 -10.61
C VAL A 430 -12.63 9.40 -11.97
N LEU A 431 -11.75 8.60 -12.56
CA LEU A 431 -11.22 8.90 -13.91
C LEU A 431 -12.34 9.00 -14.94
N LYS A 432 -13.27 8.02 -14.94
CA LYS A 432 -14.44 8.07 -15.82
C LYS A 432 -15.37 9.24 -15.50
N LEU A 433 -15.54 9.54 -14.22
CA LEU A 433 -16.39 10.63 -13.76
C LEU A 433 -15.86 11.98 -14.26
N ILE A 434 -14.55 12.19 -14.24
CA ILE A 434 -13.94 13.42 -14.75
C ILE A 434 -14.18 13.57 -16.25
N ASP A 435 -14.00 12.50 -17.03
CA ASP A 435 -14.26 12.52 -18.46
C ASP A 435 -15.73 12.92 -18.77
N ILE A 436 -16.68 12.36 -18.01
CA ILE A 436 -18.12 12.65 -18.17
C ILE A 436 -18.46 14.09 -17.76
N LEU A 437 -17.82 14.59 -16.70
CA LEU A 437 -18.12 15.92 -16.15
C LEU A 437 -17.34 17.05 -16.82
N THR A 438 -16.34 16.74 -17.66
CA THR A 438 -15.59 17.74 -18.40
C THR A 438 -16.37 18.14 -19.64
N LEU A 439 -16.81 19.39 -19.69
CA LEU A 439 -17.52 19.95 -20.84
C LEU A 439 -16.54 20.74 -21.70
N ASN A 440 -16.40 20.31 -22.95
CA ASN A 440 -15.56 20.96 -23.94
C ASN A 440 -16.44 21.60 -25.02
N GLU A 441 -16.17 22.85 -25.36
CA GLU A 441 -16.84 23.60 -26.42
C GLU A 441 -15.84 23.93 -27.54
N CYS A 442 -16.35 24.06 -28.77
CA CYS A 442 -15.51 24.46 -29.89
C CYS A 442 -15.39 25.99 -29.94
N SER A 443 -14.16 26.52 -30.05
CA SER A 443 -13.92 27.99 -30.04
C SER A 443 -14.58 28.75 -31.19
N ASN A 444 -14.85 28.09 -32.31
CA ASN A 444 -15.47 28.69 -33.49
C ASN A 444 -17.00 28.53 -33.53
N ASP A 445 -17.58 27.63 -32.75
CA ASP A 445 -19.02 27.41 -32.69
C ASP A 445 -19.43 26.86 -31.32
N ALA A 446 -19.91 27.75 -30.46
CA ALA A 446 -20.33 27.46 -29.09
C ALA A 446 -21.52 26.46 -28.98
N GLN A 447 -22.20 26.15 -30.11
CA GLN A 447 -23.26 25.14 -30.16
C GLN A 447 -22.71 23.71 -30.41
N ASN A 448 -21.46 23.57 -30.88
CA ASN A 448 -20.82 22.28 -31.13
C ASN A 448 -19.94 21.87 -29.97
N THR A 449 -20.38 20.83 -29.26
CA THR A 449 -19.65 20.22 -28.15
C THR A 449 -18.59 19.25 -28.67
N CYS A 450 -17.41 19.22 -28.03
CA CYS A 450 -16.29 18.34 -28.39
C CYS A 450 -16.31 17.01 -27.58
N TYR A 451 -17.46 16.36 -27.41
CA TYR A 451 -17.58 15.16 -26.56
C TYR A 451 -16.98 13.89 -27.15
N THR A 452 -17.00 13.74 -28.47
CA THR A 452 -16.50 12.55 -29.15
C THR A 452 -15.26 12.88 -29.96
N LYS A 453 -14.45 11.85 -30.26
CA LYS A 453 -13.27 12.01 -31.12
C LYS A 453 -13.64 12.60 -32.49
N ASP A 454 -14.81 12.23 -33.02
CA ASP A 454 -15.30 12.70 -34.31
C ASP A 454 -15.69 14.19 -34.26
N LEU A 455 -16.36 14.64 -33.20
CA LEU A 455 -16.71 16.05 -32.99
C LEU A 455 -15.45 16.91 -32.76
N LYS A 456 -14.46 16.36 -32.04
CA LYS A 456 -13.17 17.02 -31.86
C LYS A 456 -12.43 17.19 -33.20
N SER A 457 -12.42 16.17 -34.04
CA SER A 457 -11.80 16.24 -35.39
C SER A 457 -12.56 17.19 -36.30
N GLN A 458 -13.89 17.27 -36.20
CA GLN A 458 -14.70 18.24 -36.97
C GLN A 458 -14.44 19.68 -36.51
N CYS A 459 -14.33 19.93 -35.21
CA CYS A 459 -13.98 21.25 -34.69
C CYS A 459 -12.60 21.69 -35.20
N GLN A 460 -11.61 20.79 -35.19
CA GLN A 460 -10.26 21.07 -35.70
C GLN A 460 -10.25 21.29 -37.22
N ALA A 461 -11.02 20.49 -37.97
CA ALA A 461 -11.16 20.66 -39.43
C ALA A 461 -11.79 22.02 -39.80
N ASN A 462 -12.65 22.57 -38.94
CA ASN A 462 -13.25 23.89 -39.12
C ASN A 462 -12.37 25.04 -38.56
N GLY A 463 -11.10 24.76 -38.21
CA GLY A 463 -10.16 25.76 -37.71
C GLY A 463 -10.39 26.19 -36.27
N GLY A 464 -11.23 25.46 -35.49
CA GLY A 464 -11.49 25.70 -34.09
C GLY A 464 -10.60 24.87 -33.18
N SER A 465 -10.44 25.29 -31.91
CA SER A 465 -9.85 24.53 -30.82
C SER A 465 -10.94 24.12 -29.82
N CYS A 466 -10.83 22.89 -29.28
CA CYS A 466 -11.72 22.48 -28.21
C CYS A 466 -11.20 23.05 -26.88
N GLU A 467 -11.96 23.97 -26.30
CA GLU A 467 -11.65 24.62 -25.03
C GLU A 467 -12.50 24.02 -23.92
N ILE A 468 -11.90 23.88 -22.71
CA ILE A 468 -12.58 23.34 -21.55
C ILE A 468 -13.44 24.47 -20.96
N TYR A 469 -14.76 24.36 -21.08
CA TYR A 469 -15.73 25.29 -20.48
C TYR A 469 -15.97 24.96 -19.00
N VAL A 470 -16.14 23.66 -18.68
CA VAL A 470 -16.26 23.17 -17.31
C VAL A 470 -15.25 22.05 -17.08
N ASP A 471 -14.35 22.24 -16.13
CA ASP A 471 -13.37 21.22 -15.77
C ASP A 471 -13.95 20.23 -14.75
N GLY A 472 -14.16 18.99 -15.19
CA GLY A 472 -14.68 17.90 -14.37
C GLY A 472 -13.82 17.57 -13.15
N TYR A 473 -12.55 17.98 -13.13
CA TYR A 473 -11.66 17.82 -11.99
C TYR A 473 -12.19 18.49 -10.73
N TYR A 474 -12.56 19.78 -10.80
CA TYR A 474 -13.04 20.53 -9.63
C TYR A 474 -14.38 20.02 -9.12
N ILE A 475 -15.27 19.62 -10.04
CA ILE A 475 -16.56 19.02 -9.68
C ILE A 475 -16.33 17.68 -8.98
N SER A 476 -15.44 16.83 -9.52
CA SER A 476 -15.09 15.54 -8.93
C SER A 476 -14.41 15.70 -7.57
N MET A 477 -13.56 16.73 -7.40
CA MET A 477 -12.96 17.07 -6.11
C MET A 477 -14.01 17.43 -5.07
N PHE A 478 -15.00 18.24 -5.44
CA PHE A 478 -16.10 18.61 -4.55
C PHE A 478 -16.94 17.38 -4.17
N ILE A 479 -17.32 16.55 -5.13
CA ILE A 479 -18.09 15.31 -4.90
C ILE A 479 -17.32 14.37 -3.99
N CYS A 480 -16.06 14.06 -4.31
CA CYS A 480 -15.23 13.16 -3.52
C CYS A 480 -15.04 13.67 -2.09
N THR A 481 -14.74 14.95 -1.91
CA THR A 481 -14.56 15.56 -0.58
C THR A 481 -15.86 15.48 0.24
N THR A 482 -17.00 15.76 -0.37
CA THR A 482 -18.32 15.65 0.27
C THR A 482 -18.61 14.21 0.69
N LEU A 483 -18.40 13.23 -0.20
CA LEU A 483 -18.54 11.81 0.11
C LEU A 483 -17.56 11.38 1.22
N GLY A 484 -16.34 11.93 1.25
CA GLY A 484 -15.38 11.70 2.31
C GLY A 484 -15.85 12.19 3.67
N PHE A 485 -16.49 13.36 3.77
CA PHE A 485 -17.11 13.85 5.01
C PHE A 485 -18.31 13.00 5.41
N ILE A 486 -19.17 12.59 4.46
CA ILE A 486 -20.29 11.68 4.74
C ILE A 486 -19.75 10.36 5.32
N TRP A 487 -18.71 9.78 4.72
CA TRP A 487 -18.03 8.59 5.24
C TRP A 487 -17.52 8.82 6.66
N TYR A 488 -16.84 9.95 6.91
CA TYR A 488 -16.29 10.28 8.21
C TYR A 488 -17.37 10.33 9.31
N PHE A 489 -18.46 11.04 9.08
CA PHE A 489 -19.54 11.14 10.07
C PHE A 489 -20.27 9.80 10.28
N SER A 490 -20.43 9.00 9.24
CA SER A 490 -21.09 7.70 9.30
C SER A 490 -20.29 6.67 10.09
N PHE A 491 -18.97 6.57 9.84
CA PHE A 491 -18.13 5.52 10.40
C PHE A 491 -17.35 5.92 11.65
N ARG A 492 -17.18 7.21 11.94
CA ARG A 492 -16.39 7.71 13.05
C ARG A 492 -16.70 7.04 14.40
N ASN A 493 -17.96 7.00 14.79
CA ASN A 493 -18.37 6.48 16.10
C ASN A 493 -18.25 4.95 16.15
N ILE A 494 -18.51 4.27 15.04
CA ILE A 494 -18.42 2.81 14.91
C ILE A 494 -16.97 2.37 15.04
N LEU A 495 -16.07 2.95 14.25
CA LEU A 495 -14.65 2.60 14.24
C LEU A 495 -13.97 2.96 15.58
N LYS A 496 -14.38 4.06 16.21
CA LYS A 496 -13.91 4.43 17.55
C LYS A 496 -14.30 3.40 18.61
N LYS A 497 -15.48 2.79 18.51
CA LYS A 497 -15.90 1.68 19.39
C LYS A 497 -15.12 0.40 19.07
N TYR A 498 -14.91 0.09 17.80
CA TYR A 498 -14.24 -1.14 17.34
C TYR A 498 -12.81 -1.31 17.85
N GLN A 499 -12.05 -0.23 18.02
CA GLN A 499 -10.71 -0.31 18.56
C GLN A 499 -10.64 -0.68 20.05
N LEU A 500 -11.75 -0.54 20.78
CA LEU A 500 -11.88 -0.86 22.22
C LEU A 500 -12.39 -2.28 22.45
N VAL A 501 -12.79 -2.97 21.39
CA VAL A 501 -13.30 -4.35 21.45
C VAL A 501 -12.11 -5.29 21.61
N ASP A 502 -12.20 -6.21 22.56
CA ASP A 502 -11.19 -7.23 22.82
C ASP A 502 -10.98 -8.13 21.58
N LEU A 503 -9.75 -8.62 21.43
CA LEU A 503 -9.35 -9.46 20.29
C LEU A 503 -10.24 -10.70 20.17
N TYR A 504 -10.65 -11.30 21.28
CA TYR A 504 -11.55 -12.43 21.35
C TYR A 504 -12.83 -12.28 20.48
N HIS A 505 -13.40 -11.07 20.44
CA HIS A 505 -14.59 -10.78 19.66
C HIS A 505 -14.37 -10.62 18.13
N TRP A 506 -13.12 -10.66 17.70
CA TRP A 506 -12.71 -10.64 16.28
C TRP A 506 -12.40 -12.04 15.77
N MET A 507 -12.32 -13.04 16.67
CA MET A 507 -12.03 -14.44 16.35
C MET A 507 -13.32 -15.24 16.17
N VAL A 508 -13.31 -16.22 15.26
CA VAL A 508 -14.47 -17.09 15.01
C VAL A 508 -14.68 -18.06 16.17
N HIS A 509 -13.60 -18.58 16.74
CA HIS A 509 -13.65 -19.56 17.85
C HIS A 509 -14.15 -18.95 19.17
N GLY A 510 -14.07 -17.63 19.34
CA GLY A 510 -14.65 -16.92 20.47
C GLY A 510 -16.16 -17.08 20.63
N LYS A 511 -16.85 -17.41 19.54
CA LYS A 511 -18.30 -17.65 19.57
C LYS A 511 -18.66 -19.02 20.15
N GLN A 512 -17.82 -20.03 20.00
CA GLN A 512 -18.07 -21.38 20.54
C GLN A 512 -17.87 -21.41 22.05
N LEU A 513 -16.81 -20.78 22.57
CA LEU A 513 -16.55 -20.71 24.02
C LEU A 513 -17.61 -19.90 24.78
N SER A 514 -18.12 -18.80 24.19
CA SER A 514 -19.19 -18.03 24.83
C SER A 514 -20.53 -18.76 24.90
N ASN A 515 -20.78 -19.72 23.98
CA ASN A 515 -21.98 -20.55 24.02
C ASN A 515 -21.81 -21.77 24.97
N GLU A 516 -20.59 -22.21 25.23
CA GLU A 516 -20.31 -23.27 26.21
C GLU A 516 -20.26 -22.74 27.64
N GLU A 517 -19.68 -21.54 27.88
CA GLU A 517 -19.67 -20.90 29.21
C GLU A 517 -21.08 -20.47 29.71
N VAL A 518 -22.03 -20.23 28.81
CA VAL A 518 -23.41 -19.91 29.16
C VAL A 518 -24.20 -21.16 29.56
N ASN A 519 -23.73 -22.36 29.19
CA ASN A 519 -24.41 -23.63 29.48
C ASN A 519 -23.82 -24.43 30.65
N GLU A 520 -22.69 -24.02 31.25
CA GLU A 520 -22.20 -24.62 32.49
C GLU A 520 -22.61 -23.74 33.67
N PRO A 521 -23.43 -24.25 34.59
CA PRO A 521 -23.68 -23.58 35.86
C PRO A 521 -22.36 -23.60 36.68
N CYS A 522 -21.82 -22.42 36.98
CA CYS A 522 -20.71 -22.25 37.94
C CYS A 522 -21.06 -22.92 39.25
N ILE A 523 -20.61 -24.16 39.45
CA ILE A 523 -20.57 -24.76 40.79
C ILE A 523 -19.32 -24.18 41.48
N ILE A 524 -19.51 -23.14 42.27
CA ILE A 524 -18.51 -22.64 43.20
C ILE A 524 -18.45 -23.66 44.33
N SER A 525 -17.44 -24.55 44.30
CA SER A 525 -17.09 -25.32 45.48
C SER A 525 -16.37 -24.40 46.48
N SER A 526 -17.03 -24.07 47.54
CA SER A 526 -16.43 -23.50 48.75
C SER A 526 -15.47 -24.53 49.38
N GLN A 527 -14.19 -24.26 49.34
CA GLN A 527 -13.20 -24.68 50.33
C GLN A 527 -12.21 -23.56 50.63
#